data_7921c09d01d53b3a72f4faa95f6149a2
#
_entry.id   7921c09d01d53b3a72f4faa95f6149a2
#
_cell.length_a   1.000
_cell.length_b   1.000
_cell.length_c   1.000
_cell.angle_alpha   90.00
_cell.angle_beta   90.00
_cell.angle_gamma   90.00
#
_symmetry.space_group_name_H-M   'P 1'
#
loop_
_entity.id
_entity.type
_entity.pdbx_description
1 polymer ?
#
loop_
_entity_poly.entity_id
_entity_poly.type
_entity_poly.pdbx_seq_one_letter_code
_entity_poly.pdbx_strand_id
1 'polypeptide(L)'
;MECINEARKSEIMEYQLPTYKEIPSVGLYLDQTSKYLKEVLSVLPGCNITNSMISNYVKHHIITNPLKKQYSREQIACLIFITIAKKVLPLEDVSKVIRMGEETYTPQQGYDYFSQVFEEYLHKIFSNELVNDYTDETEVKALVKRVVMTAVNQLYLEEYFTVNE
;
A
#
# COMPACT_ATOMS: atom_id res chain seq x y z
N MET A 1 -9.90 -17.84 22.85
CA MET A 1 -9.46 -17.14 21.62
C MET A 1 -8.28 -16.26 21.97
N GLU A 2 -7.19 -16.47 21.29
CA GLU A 2 -5.97 -15.71 21.58
C GLU A 2 -6.02 -14.35 20.86
N CYS A 3 -5.49 -13.33 21.51
CA CYS A 3 -5.26 -12.03 20.86
C CYS A 3 -3.99 -12.09 20.02
N ILE A 4 -3.80 -11.14 19.11
CA ILE A 4 -2.53 -10.97 18.42
C ILE A 4 -1.42 -10.85 19.47
N ASN A 5 -0.36 -11.66 19.36
CA ASN A 5 0.69 -11.61 20.37
C ASN A 5 1.43 -10.27 20.33
N GLU A 6 1.96 -9.83 21.49
CA GLU A 6 2.55 -8.50 21.65
C GLU A 6 3.79 -8.28 20.75
N ALA A 7 4.60 -9.32 20.52
CA ALA A 7 5.77 -9.21 19.65
C ALA A 7 5.35 -8.93 18.19
N ARG A 8 4.35 -9.66 17.69
CA ARG A 8 3.83 -9.48 16.33
C ARG A 8 3.11 -8.13 16.18
N LYS A 9 2.36 -7.76 17.20
CA LYS A 9 1.68 -6.46 17.26
C LYS A 9 2.69 -5.31 17.18
N SER A 10 3.76 -5.34 18.00
CA SER A 10 4.85 -4.36 17.95
C SER A 10 5.51 -4.30 16.59
N GLU A 11 5.81 -5.46 15.98
CA GLU A 11 6.43 -5.53 14.65
C GLU A 11 5.58 -4.80 13.60
N ILE A 12 4.27 -5.01 13.62
CA ILE A 12 3.34 -4.35 12.69
C ILE A 12 3.21 -2.87 12.99
N MET A 13 3.05 -2.50 14.27
CA MET A 13 2.91 -1.10 14.69
C MET A 13 4.11 -0.24 14.31
N GLU A 14 5.31 -0.81 14.34
CA GLU A 14 6.58 -0.12 14.03
C GLU A 14 6.99 -0.24 12.57
N TYR A 15 6.20 -0.95 11.75
CA TYR A 15 6.50 -1.14 10.35
C TYR A 15 6.52 0.18 9.60
N GLN A 16 7.53 0.36 8.76
CA GLN A 16 7.68 1.51 7.88
C GLN A 16 7.81 1.06 6.43
N LEU A 17 7.07 1.72 5.55
CA LEU A 17 7.26 1.60 4.13
C LEU A 17 8.61 2.23 3.73
N PRO A 18 9.25 1.78 2.65
CA PRO A 18 10.41 2.48 2.14
C PRO A 18 10.04 3.93 1.82
N THR A 19 10.93 4.88 2.11
CA THR A 19 10.74 6.25 1.63
C THR A 19 10.78 6.26 0.10
N TYR A 20 10.24 7.28 -0.52
CA TYR A 20 10.25 7.37 -1.99
C TYR A 20 11.66 7.28 -2.55
N LYS A 21 12.64 7.88 -1.88
CA LYS A 21 14.05 7.84 -2.30
C LYS A 21 14.71 6.48 -2.12
N GLU A 22 14.26 5.69 -1.15
CA GLU A 22 14.76 4.34 -0.92
C GLU A 22 14.24 3.34 -1.96
N ILE A 23 13.12 3.63 -2.62
CA ILE A 23 12.65 2.82 -3.74
C ILE A 23 13.68 2.91 -4.87
N PRO A 24 14.11 1.77 -5.46
CA PRO A 24 15.12 1.77 -6.51
C PRO A 24 14.81 2.74 -7.65
N SER A 25 15.78 3.59 -8.00
CA SER A 25 15.68 4.54 -9.12
C SER A 25 16.16 3.95 -10.45
N VAL A 26 16.97 2.89 -10.38
CA VAL A 26 17.30 2.10 -11.56
C VAL A 26 16.09 1.25 -11.93
N GLY A 27 15.81 1.10 -13.21
CA GLY A 27 14.68 0.29 -13.64
C GLY A 27 14.84 -1.16 -13.20
N LEU A 28 13.76 -1.77 -12.69
CA LEU A 28 13.71 -3.18 -12.31
C LEU A 28 12.90 -3.98 -13.32
N TYR A 29 13.41 -5.16 -13.70
CA TYR A 29 12.63 -6.10 -14.49
C TYR A 29 11.49 -6.71 -13.66
N LEU A 30 10.54 -7.34 -14.31
CA LEU A 30 9.33 -7.88 -13.66
C LEU A 30 9.65 -8.78 -12.45
N ASP A 31 10.55 -9.75 -12.60
CA ASP A 31 10.95 -10.64 -11.51
C ASP A 31 11.61 -9.90 -10.35
N GLN A 32 12.44 -8.91 -10.65
CA GLN A 32 13.09 -8.07 -9.64
C GLN A 32 12.07 -7.20 -8.92
N THR A 33 11.09 -6.67 -9.63
CA THR A 33 10.03 -5.84 -9.08
C THR A 33 9.15 -6.62 -8.11
N SER A 34 8.69 -7.81 -8.51
CA SER A 34 7.87 -8.65 -7.63
C SER A 34 8.64 -9.12 -6.41
N LYS A 35 9.93 -9.47 -6.56
CA LYS A 35 10.79 -9.85 -5.44
C LYS A 35 10.96 -8.69 -4.46
N TYR A 36 11.27 -7.50 -4.95
CA TYR A 36 11.39 -6.29 -4.13
C TYR A 36 10.12 -6.01 -3.33
N LEU A 37 8.96 -6.04 -3.99
CA LEU A 37 7.68 -5.80 -3.35
C LEU A 37 7.33 -6.86 -2.29
N LYS A 38 7.63 -8.14 -2.55
CA LYS A 38 7.45 -9.21 -1.57
C LYS A 38 8.30 -8.98 -0.32
N GLU A 39 9.56 -8.59 -0.48
CA GLU A 39 10.45 -8.29 0.64
C GLU A 39 9.96 -7.08 1.44
N VAL A 40 9.59 -5.99 0.76
CA VAL A 40 9.12 -4.75 1.38
C VAL A 40 7.82 -4.98 2.17
N LEU A 41 6.90 -5.77 1.65
CA LEU A 41 5.57 -5.97 2.22
C LEU A 41 5.46 -7.24 3.06
N SER A 42 6.55 -7.96 3.31
CA SER A 42 6.55 -9.27 3.97
C SER A 42 5.98 -9.27 5.38
N VAL A 43 6.08 -8.17 6.11
CA VAL A 43 5.55 -8.03 7.49
C VAL A 43 4.01 -7.90 7.48
N LEU A 44 3.43 -7.40 6.40
CA LEU A 44 2.00 -7.11 6.31
C LEU A 44 1.22 -8.38 5.89
N PRO A 45 0.18 -8.77 6.65
CA PRO A 45 -0.60 -9.96 6.32
C PRO A 45 -1.36 -9.79 5.01
N GLY A 46 -1.40 -10.84 4.20
CA GLY A 46 -2.18 -10.88 2.97
C GLY A 46 -1.75 -9.90 1.87
N CYS A 47 -0.61 -9.25 2.00
CA CYS A 47 -0.06 -8.33 0.99
C CYS A 47 0.80 -9.08 -0.01
N ASN A 48 0.16 -9.92 -0.84
CA ASN A 48 0.82 -10.66 -1.89
C ASN A 48 0.78 -9.94 -3.22
N ILE A 49 1.91 -9.97 -3.94
CA ILE A 49 1.99 -9.51 -5.30
C ILE A 49 2.80 -10.50 -6.13
N THR A 50 2.29 -10.85 -7.32
CA THR A 50 2.92 -11.80 -8.24
C THR A 50 3.23 -11.13 -9.57
N ASN A 51 4.10 -11.76 -10.37
CA ASN A 51 4.37 -11.30 -11.73
C ASN A 51 3.08 -11.19 -12.56
N SER A 52 2.19 -12.16 -12.42
CA SER A 52 0.89 -12.15 -13.12
C SER A 52 0.01 -10.98 -12.72
N MET A 53 -0.01 -10.63 -11.44
CA MET A 53 -0.75 -9.45 -10.95
C MET A 53 -0.19 -8.17 -11.54
N ILE A 54 1.12 -7.98 -11.51
CA ILE A 54 1.77 -6.78 -12.09
C ILE A 54 1.46 -6.67 -13.57
N SER A 55 1.63 -7.76 -14.32
CA SER A 55 1.32 -7.80 -15.75
C SER A 55 -0.15 -7.48 -16.03
N ASN A 56 -1.06 -7.96 -15.18
CA ASN A 56 -2.48 -7.65 -15.27
C ASN A 56 -2.78 -6.17 -15.06
N TYR A 57 -2.09 -5.52 -14.11
CA TYR A 57 -2.26 -4.09 -13.86
C TYR A 57 -1.79 -3.24 -15.04
N VAL A 58 -0.73 -3.66 -15.73
CA VAL A 58 -0.27 -3.04 -16.98
C VAL A 58 -1.30 -3.24 -18.08
N LYS A 59 -1.77 -4.48 -18.26
CA LYS A 59 -2.77 -4.82 -19.29
C LYS A 59 -4.07 -4.02 -19.16
N HIS A 60 -4.51 -3.78 -17.94
CA HIS A 60 -5.72 -3.02 -17.65
C HIS A 60 -5.47 -1.51 -17.45
N HIS A 61 -4.30 -1.03 -17.79
CA HIS A 61 -3.92 0.40 -17.72
C HIS A 61 -4.07 1.02 -16.32
N ILE A 62 -3.91 0.23 -15.26
CA ILE A 62 -3.87 0.74 -13.89
C ILE A 62 -2.52 1.40 -13.64
N ILE A 63 -1.46 0.81 -14.17
CA ILE A 63 -0.14 1.43 -14.29
C ILE A 63 0.28 1.50 -15.76
N THR A 64 1.17 2.42 -16.08
CA THR A 64 1.70 2.57 -17.43
C THR A 64 2.62 1.40 -17.81
N ASN A 65 2.85 1.21 -19.11
CA ASN A 65 3.78 0.20 -19.58
C ASN A 65 5.21 0.49 -19.07
N PRO A 66 5.94 -0.54 -18.63
CA PRO A 66 7.34 -0.37 -18.26
C PRO A 66 8.17 -0.01 -19.50
N LEU A 67 9.08 0.95 -19.34
CA LEU A 67 9.98 1.35 -20.43
C LEU A 67 11.11 0.30 -20.56
N LYS A 68 11.28 -0.25 -21.76
CA LYS A 68 12.28 -1.31 -22.02
C LYS A 68 12.15 -2.48 -21.03
N LYS A 69 10.91 -2.84 -20.68
CA LYS A 69 10.57 -3.89 -19.71
C LYS A 69 11.03 -3.60 -18.28
N GLN A 70 11.42 -2.38 -17.95
CA GLN A 70 11.88 -1.98 -16.63
C GLN A 70 10.84 -1.06 -15.96
N TYR A 71 10.53 -1.38 -14.71
CA TYR A 71 9.62 -0.59 -13.87
C TYR A 71 10.39 0.52 -13.16
N SER A 72 9.90 1.74 -13.28
CA SER A 72 10.48 2.92 -12.65
C SER A 72 10.14 3.00 -11.15
N ARG A 73 10.84 3.88 -10.42
CA ARG A 73 10.50 4.21 -9.03
C ARG A 73 9.03 4.62 -8.88
N GLU A 74 8.53 5.45 -9.78
CA GLU A 74 7.12 5.87 -9.76
C GLU A 74 6.16 4.70 -9.89
N GLN A 75 6.44 3.79 -10.80
CA GLN A 75 5.63 2.60 -11.00
C GLN A 75 5.69 1.65 -9.79
N ILE A 76 6.85 1.48 -9.18
CA ILE A 76 7.03 0.65 -7.98
C ILE A 76 6.29 1.26 -6.79
N ALA A 77 6.39 2.58 -6.59
CA ALA A 77 5.63 3.30 -5.57
C ALA A 77 4.12 3.11 -5.75
N CYS A 78 3.64 3.21 -6.98
CA CYS A 78 2.25 2.97 -7.33
C CYS A 78 1.83 1.53 -7.04
N LEU A 79 2.67 0.54 -7.33
CA LEU A 79 2.41 -0.87 -7.03
C LEU A 79 2.29 -1.14 -5.53
N ILE A 80 3.03 -0.45 -4.69
CA ILE A 80 2.88 -0.53 -3.23
C ILE A 80 1.47 -0.05 -2.83
N PHE A 81 1.04 1.10 -3.32
CA PHE A 81 -0.30 1.61 -3.05
C PHE A 81 -1.39 0.65 -3.55
N ILE A 82 -1.29 0.16 -4.78
CA ILE A 82 -2.25 -0.78 -5.37
C ILE A 82 -2.35 -2.04 -4.50
N THR A 83 -1.24 -2.61 -4.06
CA THR A 83 -1.21 -3.84 -3.26
C THR A 83 -1.99 -3.69 -1.95
N ILE A 84 -1.93 -2.53 -1.32
CA ILE A 84 -2.66 -2.24 -0.10
C ILE A 84 -4.13 -1.88 -0.40
N ALA A 85 -4.37 -0.99 -1.34
CA ALA A 85 -5.71 -0.49 -1.66
C ALA A 85 -6.64 -1.56 -2.25
N LYS A 86 -6.11 -2.50 -3.04
CA LYS A 86 -6.91 -3.59 -3.63
C LYS A 86 -7.53 -4.54 -2.61
N LYS A 87 -7.07 -4.51 -1.36
CA LYS A 87 -7.67 -5.31 -0.29
C LYS A 87 -9.10 -4.86 0.02
N VAL A 88 -9.43 -3.62 -0.26
CA VAL A 88 -10.71 -3.00 0.10
C VAL A 88 -11.47 -2.37 -1.06
N LEU A 89 -10.81 -2.18 -2.20
CA LEU A 89 -11.42 -1.59 -3.39
C LEU A 89 -11.23 -2.50 -4.61
N PRO A 90 -12.22 -2.53 -5.52
CA PRO A 90 -12.00 -3.06 -6.87
C PRO A 90 -10.88 -2.29 -7.58
N LEU A 91 -10.12 -2.96 -8.44
CA LEU A 91 -9.01 -2.34 -9.16
C LEU A 91 -9.43 -1.13 -9.98
N GLU A 92 -10.63 -1.12 -10.53
CA GLU A 92 -11.17 0.02 -11.25
C GLU A 92 -11.25 1.27 -10.36
N ASP A 93 -11.70 1.12 -9.11
CA ASP A 93 -11.80 2.23 -8.16
C ASP A 93 -10.41 2.64 -7.64
N VAL A 94 -9.50 1.69 -7.43
CA VAL A 94 -8.08 2.01 -7.15
C VAL A 94 -7.50 2.90 -8.25
N SER A 95 -7.74 2.55 -9.51
CA SER A 95 -7.29 3.33 -10.66
C SER A 95 -7.86 4.76 -10.64
N LYS A 96 -9.12 4.93 -10.26
CA LYS A 96 -9.73 6.27 -10.14
C LYS A 96 -9.04 7.12 -9.07
N VAL A 97 -8.75 6.55 -7.90
CA VAL A 97 -8.03 7.26 -6.84
C VAL A 97 -6.64 7.69 -7.30
N ILE A 98 -5.92 6.82 -7.99
CA ILE A 98 -4.60 7.14 -8.55
C ILE A 98 -4.69 8.33 -9.51
N ARG A 99 -5.64 8.31 -10.45
CA ARG A 99 -5.83 9.41 -11.42
C ARG A 99 -6.17 10.73 -10.74
N MET A 100 -7.05 10.70 -9.73
CA MET A 100 -7.37 11.90 -8.95
C MET A 100 -6.13 12.48 -8.28
N GLY A 101 -5.25 11.63 -7.76
CA GLY A 101 -3.98 12.05 -7.17
C GLY A 101 -3.04 12.69 -8.19
N GLU A 102 -2.93 12.08 -9.36
CA GLU A 102 -2.06 12.55 -10.44
C GLU A 102 -2.46 13.92 -11.01
N GLU A 103 -3.72 14.30 -10.92
CA GLU A 103 -4.21 15.62 -11.34
C GLU A 103 -3.65 16.76 -10.49
N THR A 104 -3.27 16.51 -9.24
CA THR A 104 -2.88 17.55 -8.29
C THR A 104 -1.48 17.39 -7.74
N TYR A 105 -1.00 16.15 -7.59
CA TYR A 105 0.24 15.83 -6.89
C TYR A 105 1.24 15.14 -7.80
N THR A 106 2.54 15.39 -7.52
CA THR A 106 3.61 14.58 -8.13
C THR A 106 3.58 13.16 -7.56
N PRO A 107 4.15 12.17 -8.26
CA PRO A 107 4.27 10.81 -7.74
C PRO A 107 4.90 10.75 -6.34
N GLN A 108 5.95 11.52 -6.09
CA GLN A 108 6.59 11.59 -4.78
C GLN A 108 5.65 12.15 -3.71
N GLN A 109 4.97 13.26 -4.00
CA GLN A 109 4.02 13.86 -3.05
C GLN A 109 2.89 12.90 -2.69
N GLY A 110 2.33 12.22 -3.68
CA GLY A 110 1.26 11.25 -3.48
C GLY A 110 1.72 10.06 -2.64
N TYR A 111 2.90 9.52 -2.95
CA TYR A 111 3.46 8.40 -2.20
C TYR A 111 3.83 8.78 -0.76
N ASP A 112 4.47 9.93 -0.56
CA ASP A 112 4.86 10.41 0.78
C ASP A 112 3.62 10.61 1.66
N TYR A 113 2.56 11.18 1.12
CA TYR A 113 1.30 11.33 1.84
C TYR A 113 0.68 9.97 2.20
N PHE A 114 0.57 9.09 1.23
CA PHE A 114 0.02 7.74 1.44
C PHE A 114 0.81 6.98 2.52
N SER A 115 2.14 6.94 2.41
CA SER A 115 2.98 6.21 3.35
C SER A 115 2.89 6.77 4.78
N GLN A 116 2.83 8.08 4.92
CA GLN A 116 2.66 8.74 6.22
C GLN A 116 1.32 8.37 6.87
N VAL A 117 0.23 8.45 6.12
CA VAL A 117 -1.11 8.10 6.62
C VAL A 117 -1.17 6.61 6.97
N PHE A 118 -0.60 5.76 6.11
CA PHE A 118 -0.57 4.31 6.33
C PHE A 118 0.16 3.94 7.63
N GLU A 119 1.35 4.47 7.84
CA GLU A 119 2.16 4.21 9.04
C GLU A 119 1.46 4.73 10.31
N GLU A 120 0.87 5.92 10.25
CA GLU A 120 0.11 6.48 11.36
C GLU A 120 -1.10 5.62 11.73
N TYR A 121 -1.90 5.21 10.74
CA TYR A 121 -3.09 4.42 11.00
C TYR A 121 -2.76 2.99 11.41
N LEU A 122 -1.69 2.42 10.86
CA LEU A 122 -1.18 1.12 11.27
C LEU A 122 -0.85 1.12 12.76
N HIS A 123 -0.12 2.14 13.23
CA HIS A 123 0.20 2.30 14.64
C HIS A 123 -1.07 2.47 15.51
N LYS A 124 -1.94 3.40 15.15
CA LYS A 124 -3.16 3.69 15.91
C LYS A 124 -4.12 2.50 16.00
N ILE A 125 -4.41 1.85 14.89
CA ILE A 125 -5.38 0.75 14.86
C ILE A 125 -4.84 -0.46 15.62
N PHE A 126 -3.57 -0.82 15.44
CA PHE A 126 -2.98 -1.94 16.17
C PHE A 126 -2.74 -1.63 17.67
N SER A 127 -2.71 -0.38 18.07
CA SER A 127 -2.71 0.02 19.50
C SER A 127 -4.10 0.26 20.08
N ASN A 128 -5.16 -0.03 19.33
CA ASN A 128 -6.56 0.21 19.69
C ASN A 128 -6.90 1.69 19.97
N GLU A 129 -6.17 2.61 19.34
CA GLU A 129 -6.52 4.02 19.32
C GLU A 129 -7.59 4.30 18.28
N LEU A 130 -8.42 5.32 18.53
CA LEU A 130 -9.46 5.72 17.60
C LEU A 130 -8.85 6.52 16.44
N VAL A 131 -9.31 6.20 15.22
CA VAL A 131 -9.09 7.02 14.03
C VAL A 131 -10.41 7.65 13.66
N ASN A 132 -10.52 8.94 13.82
CA ASN A 132 -11.79 9.68 13.64
C ASN A 132 -11.67 10.92 12.74
N ASP A 133 -10.48 11.18 12.22
CA ASP A 133 -10.25 12.26 11.26
C ASP A 133 -10.14 11.72 9.83
N TYR A 134 -11.20 11.93 9.05
CA TYR A 134 -11.31 11.55 7.65
C TYR A 134 -11.37 12.76 6.73
N THR A 135 -11.11 13.95 7.26
CA THR A 135 -11.10 15.19 6.49
C THR A 135 -9.68 15.56 6.08
N ASP A 136 -9.55 16.26 5.00
CA ASP A 136 -8.28 16.81 4.54
C ASP A 136 -8.58 18.02 3.62
N GLU A 137 -7.53 18.75 3.27
CA GLU A 137 -7.61 19.93 2.40
C GLU A 137 -8.05 19.61 0.97
N THR A 138 -7.87 18.36 0.51
CA THR A 138 -8.34 17.92 -0.81
C THR A 138 -9.18 16.64 -0.71
N GLU A 139 -10.10 16.48 -1.68
CA GLU A 139 -10.96 15.31 -1.76
C GLU A 139 -10.17 14.00 -1.89
N VAL A 140 -9.13 13.98 -2.73
CA VAL A 140 -8.33 12.78 -2.93
C VAL A 140 -7.55 12.39 -1.68
N LYS A 141 -7.03 13.37 -0.92
CA LYS A 141 -6.37 13.10 0.37
C LYS A 141 -7.36 12.51 1.38
N ALA A 142 -8.56 13.06 1.47
CA ALA A 142 -9.61 12.53 2.34
C ALA A 142 -10.01 11.09 1.93
N LEU A 143 -10.08 10.80 0.63
CA LEU A 143 -10.33 9.44 0.13
C LEU A 143 -9.20 8.48 0.49
N VAL A 144 -7.95 8.91 0.35
CA VAL A 144 -6.78 8.09 0.72
C VAL A 144 -6.83 7.73 2.21
N LYS A 145 -7.17 8.66 3.09
CA LYS A 145 -7.38 8.37 4.52
C LYS A 145 -8.41 7.26 4.74
N ARG A 146 -9.54 7.33 4.06
CA ARG A 146 -10.61 6.32 4.18
C ARG A 146 -10.17 4.95 3.65
N VAL A 147 -9.52 4.92 2.51
CA VAL A 147 -8.98 3.69 1.92
C VAL A 147 -7.96 3.05 2.87
N VAL A 148 -7.02 3.84 3.36
CA VAL A 148 -5.95 3.37 4.27
C VAL A 148 -6.55 2.86 5.58
N MET A 149 -7.46 3.60 6.19
CA MET A 149 -8.13 3.16 7.42
C MET A 149 -8.82 1.80 7.23
N THR A 150 -9.58 1.67 6.15
CA THR A 150 -10.30 0.42 5.84
C THR A 150 -9.33 -0.73 5.59
N ALA A 151 -8.25 -0.48 4.82
CA ALA A 151 -7.21 -1.47 4.54
C ALA A 151 -6.47 -1.91 5.82
N VAL A 152 -6.13 -0.99 6.71
CA VAL A 152 -5.44 -1.32 7.96
C VAL A 152 -6.36 -2.11 8.90
N ASN A 153 -7.65 -1.81 8.97
CA ASN A 153 -8.61 -2.64 9.71
C ASN A 153 -8.71 -4.04 9.11
N GLN A 154 -8.66 -4.17 7.80
CA GLN A 154 -8.61 -5.47 7.13
C GLN A 154 -7.33 -6.24 7.50
N LEU A 155 -6.18 -5.59 7.50
CA LEU A 155 -4.91 -6.17 7.94
C LEU A 155 -5.00 -6.67 9.38
N TYR A 156 -5.60 -5.89 10.27
CA TYR A 156 -5.81 -6.29 11.67
C TYR A 156 -6.63 -7.57 11.77
N LEU A 157 -7.73 -7.65 11.05
CA LEU A 157 -8.60 -8.83 11.05
C LEU A 157 -7.89 -10.07 10.46
N GLU A 158 -7.15 -9.90 9.39
CA GLU A 158 -6.36 -10.99 8.81
C GLU A 158 -5.31 -11.51 9.80
N GLU A 159 -4.57 -10.63 10.45
CA GLU A 159 -3.60 -11.03 11.47
C GLU A 159 -4.27 -11.74 12.65
N TYR A 160 -5.38 -11.19 13.14
CA TYR A 160 -6.13 -11.77 14.25
C TYR A 160 -6.59 -13.21 13.95
N PHE A 161 -7.16 -13.44 12.77
CA PHE A 161 -7.68 -14.76 12.42
C PHE A 161 -6.55 -15.75 12.07
N THR A 162 -5.44 -15.30 11.52
CA THR A 162 -4.28 -16.17 11.29
C THR A 162 -3.73 -16.76 12.59
N VAL A 163 -3.71 -15.97 13.67
CA VAL A 163 -3.26 -16.45 14.99
C VAL A 163 -4.24 -17.46 15.60
N ASN A 164 -5.50 -17.41 15.21
CA ASN A 164 -6.57 -18.24 15.79
C ASN A 164 -6.99 -19.43 14.89
N GLU A 165 -6.25 -19.72 13.81
CA GLU A 165 -6.37 -20.93 13.03
C GLU A 165 -5.55 -22.09 13.64
#